data_d7ca11d4b68fffbd4d581b3bca3aba00
#
_entry.id   d7ca11d4b68fffbd4d581b3bca3aba00
#
_cell.length_a   1.000
_cell.length_b   1.000
_cell.length_c   1.000
_cell.angle_alpha   90.00
_cell.angle_beta   90.00
_cell.angle_gamma   90.00
#
_symmetry.space_group_name_H-M   'P 1'
#
loop_
_entity.id
_entity.type
_entity.pdbx_description
1 polymer ?
#
loop_
_entity_poly.entity_id
_entity_poly.type
_entity_poly.pdbx_seq_one_letter_code
_entity_poly.pdbx_strand_id
1 'polypeptide(L)'
;AGTAQRLVNMEGCLPGRRVVILGSGDIGLIMARRMTLEGAKVLCVAELMPYSGGLKRNIVQCLDDFGIPLKLSHTVVDIQGKERVEGITLARVENGKPVPGTEEHYDCDTLLLSCGLLPENELSRAAGVALSPITSGPLVNESLETSIPGVFAAGNVLHVHDLVDYVSEEAGAAGAQAAAYLQNGEQDARSEE
;
A
#
# COMPACT_ATOMS: atom_id res chain seq x y z
N ALA A 1 -1.86 3.07 -6.75
CA ALA A 1 -1.06 4.30 -6.71
C ALA A 1 0.40 4.04 -7.12
N GLY A 2 1.06 2.98 -6.64
CA GLY A 2 2.47 2.70 -6.95
C GLY A 2 2.80 2.59 -8.45
N THR A 3 1.97 1.91 -9.24
CA THR A 3 2.13 1.83 -10.70
C THR A 3 2.07 3.21 -11.36
N ALA A 4 1.15 4.07 -10.92
CA ALA A 4 1.06 5.44 -11.42
C ALA A 4 2.29 6.26 -11.03
N GLN A 5 2.82 6.07 -9.82
CA GLN A 5 4.07 6.70 -9.37
C GLN A 5 5.25 6.32 -10.28
N ARG A 6 5.38 5.04 -10.61
CA ARG A 6 6.41 4.57 -11.54
C ARG A 6 6.26 5.20 -12.93
N LEU A 7 5.06 5.15 -13.51
CA LEU A 7 4.80 5.72 -14.83
C LEU A 7 5.15 7.21 -14.89
N VAL A 8 4.73 7.98 -13.90
CA VAL A 8 4.98 9.44 -13.87
C VAL A 8 6.45 9.74 -13.61
N ASN A 9 7.06 9.12 -12.61
CA ASN A 9 8.40 9.51 -12.14
C ASN A 9 9.54 8.91 -12.96
N MET A 10 9.36 7.70 -13.51
CA MET A 10 10.43 7.00 -14.21
C MET A 10 10.24 6.97 -15.73
N GLU A 11 9.00 6.93 -16.18
CA GLU A 11 8.69 6.78 -17.60
C GLU A 11 8.16 8.06 -18.25
N GLY A 12 7.88 9.11 -17.43
CA GLY A 12 7.36 10.39 -17.92
C GLY A 12 5.96 10.30 -18.54
N CYS A 13 5.21 9.25 -18.17
CA CYS A 13 3.88 8.97 -18.70
C CYS A 13 2.80 9.35 -17.70
N LEU A 14 1.82 10.15 -18.13
CA LEU A 14 0.64 10.47 -17.33
C LEU A 14 -0.42 9.38 -17.54
N PRO A 15 -0.78 8.57 -16.49
CA PRO A 15 -1.70 7.45 -16.66
C PRO A 15 -3.14 7.86 -16.94
N GLY A 16 -3.52 9.09 -16.64
CA GLY A 16 -4.83 9.64 -16.96
C GLY A 16 -4.95 11.13 -16.61
N ARG A 17 -6.05 11.74 -17.01
CA ARG A 17 -6.26 13.20 -16.89
C ARG A 17 -7.35 13.57 -15.88
N ARG A 18 -8.30 12.69 -15.63
CA ARG A 18 -9.38 12.89 -14.66
C ARG A 18 -9.34 11.74 -13.68
N VAL A 19 -8.82 12.01 -12.50
CA VAL A 19 -8.38 10.99 -11.56
C VAL A 19 -9.23 11.02 -10.30
N VAL A 20 -9.69 9.85 -9.87
CA VAL A 20 -10.18 9.61 -8.51
C VAL A 20 -9.19 8.70 -7.80
N ILE A 21 -8.95 8.93 -6.51
CA ILE A 21 -8.05 8.13 -5.70
C ILE A 21 -8.86 7.50 -4.56
N LEU A 22 -8.72 6.19 -4.38
CA LEU A 22 -9.27 5.46 -3.24
C LEU A 22 -8.15 5.13 -2.25
N GLY A 23 -8.30 5.62 -1.03
CA GLY A 23 -7.33 5.52 0.05
C GLY A 23 -6.53 6.80 0.28
N SER A 24 -6.55 7.29 1.52
CA SER A 24 -5.92 8.54 1.97
C SER A 24 -4.67 8.31 2.83
N GLY A 25 -4.02 7.17 2.67
CA GLY A 25 -2.65 6.97 3.16
C GLY A 25 -1.66 7.88 2.44
N ASP A 26 -0.44 8.01 2.94
CA ASP A 26 0.56 8.96 2.42
C ASP A 26 0.80 8.79 0.91
N ILE A 27 0.86 7.57 0.39
CA ILE A 27 1.07 7.33 -1.04
C ILE A 27 -0.10 7.88 -1.88
N GLY A 28 -1.34 7.71 -1.43
CA GLY A 28 -2.52 8.27 -2.11
C GLY A 28 -2.49 9.80 -2.13
N LEU A 29 -2.17 10.43 -1.00
CA LEU A 29 -2.05 11.88 -0.86
C LEU A 29 -0.92 12.44 -1.74
N ILE A 30 0.27 11.84 -1.69
CA ILE A 30 1.43 12.25 -2.50
C ILE A 30 1.11 12.12 -3.99
N MET A 31 0.43 11.05 -4.40
CA MET A 31 0.02 10.88 -5.80
C MET A 31 -1.06 11.86 -6.23
N ALA A 32 -1.98 12.27 -5.35
CA ALA A 32 -2.94 13.32 -5.65
C ALA A 32 -2.22 14.62 -6.04
N ARG A 33 -1.26 15.04 -5.24
CA ARG A 33 -0.40 16.20 -5.52
C ARG A 33 0.42 16.00 -6.80
N ARG A 34 1.09 14.85 -6.93
CA ARG A 34 1.96 14.59 -8.08
C ARG A 34 1.19 14.60 -9.40
N MET A 35 0.06 13.91 -9.48
CA MET A 35 -0.78 13.90 -10.68
C MET A 35 -1.27 15.31 -11.05
N THR A 36 -1.62 16.12 -10.06
CA THR A 36 -2.04 17.51 -10.26
C THR A 36 -0.91 18.36 -10.84
N LEU A 37 0.31 18.23 -10.33
CA LEU A 37 1.49 18.94 -10.83
C LEU A 37 1.84 18.56 -12.27
N GLU A 38 1.56 17.33 -12.68
CA GLU A 38 1.74 16.84 -14.05
C GLU A 38 0.56 17.19 -14.98
N GLY A 39 -0.41 17.96 -14.50
CA GLY A 39 -1.51 18.46 -15.30
C GLY A 39 -2.77 17.60 -15.33
N ALA A 40 -2.88 16.57 -14.51
CA ALA A 40 -4.14 15.87 -14.30
C ALA A 40 -5.07 16.65 -13.37
N LYS A 41 -6.37 16.47 -13.53
CA LYS A 41 -7.38 16.94 -12.58
C LYS A 41 -7.72 15.81 -11.62
N VAL A 42 -7.28 15.90 -10.38
CA VAL A 42 -7.72 15.01 -9.31
C VAL A 42 -9.07 15.51 -8.81
N LEU A 43 -10.10 14.67 -8.96
CA LEU A 43 -11.49 15.02 -8.65
C LEU A 43 -11.77 14.93 -7.16
N CYS A 44 -11.28 13.87 -6.52
CA CYS A 44 -11.31 13.69 -5.08
C CYS A 44 -10.37 12.56 -4.64
N VAL A 45 -10.10 12.52 -3.34
CA VAL A 45 -9.58 11.34 -2.62
C VAL A 45 -10.70 10.81 -1.75
N ALA A 46 -11.05 9.54 -1.91
CA ALA A 46 -12.03 8.84 -1.09
C ALA A 46 -11.33 7.96 -0.05
N GLU A 47 -11.87 7.93 1.15
CA GLU A 47 -11.34 7.14 2.27
C GLU A 47 -12.47 6.35 2.93
N LEU A 48 -12.26 5.05 3.07
CA LEU A 48 -13.23 4.16 3.71
C LEU A 48 -13.47 4.52 5.18
N MET A 49 -12.40 4.90 5.88
CA MET A 49 -12.45 5.25 7.30
C MET A 49 -12.98 6.66 7.52
N PRO A 50 -13.51 6.98 8.73
CA PRO A 50 -13.93 8.33 9.07
C PRO A 50 -12.75 9.28 9.36
N TYR A 51 -11.53 8.85 9.09
CA TYR A 51 -10.30 9.62 9.24
C TYR A 51 -9.28 9.21 8.16
N SER A 52 -8.35 10.12 7.82
CA SER A 52 -7.24 9.81 6.92
C SER A 52 -6.13 9.07 7.67
N GLY A 53 -5.58 8.04 7.03
CA GLY A 53 -4.40 7.32 7.53
C GLY A 53 -3.07 8.02 7.24
N GLY A 54 -3.07 9.06 6.42
CA GLY A 54 -1.87 9.82 6.06
C GLY A 54 -1.49 10.88 7.10
N LEU A 55 -0.24 11.31 7.05
CA LEU A 55 0.28 12.37 7.91
C LEU A 55 -0.46 13.70 7.67
N LYS A 56 -0.76 14.43 8.73
CA LYS A 56 -1.47 15.71 8.65
C LYS A 56 -0.82 16.71 7.69
N ARG A 57 0.52 16.77 7.64
CA ARG A 57 1.25 17.62 6.70
C ARG A 57 0.96 17.26 5.25
N ASN A 58 0.79 15.96 4.95
CA ASN A 58 0.48 15.52 3.58
C ASN A 58 -0.97 15.82 3.19
N ILE A 59 -1.91 15.80 4.15
CA ILE A 59 -3.28 16.29 3.90
C ILE A 59 -3.22 17.75 3.45
N VAL A 60 -2.56 18.61 4.20
CA VAL A 60 -2.43 20.04 3.85
C VAL A 60 -1.71 20.22 2.50
N GLN A 61 -0.48 19.72 2.38
CA GLN A 61 0.38 19.96 1.21
C GLN A 61 -0.08 19.26 -0.08
N CYS A 62 -0.85 18.19 0.04
CA CYS A 62 -1.26 17.39 -1.12
C CYS A 62 -2.72 17.57 -1.50
N LEU A 63 -3.58 17.98 -0.59
CA LEU A 63 -5.00 18.18 -0.86
C LEU A 63 -5.42 19.64 -0.69
N ASP A 64 -5.23 20.21 0.51
CA ASP A 64 -5.74 21.56 0.82
C ASP A 64 -5.11 22.62 -0.09
N ASP A 65 -3.79 22.58 -0.27
CA ASP A 65 -3.05 23.52 -1.13
C ASP A 65 -3.49 23.44 -2.61
N PHE A 66 -4.08 22.34 -3.04
CA PHE A 66 -4.56 22.11 -4.40
C PHE A 66 -6.09 22.12 -4.53
N GLY A 67 -6.80 22.32 -3.42
CA GLY A 67 -8.27 22.33 -3.40
C GLY A 67 -8.87 20.95 -3.77
N ILE A 68 -8.18 19.85 -3.48
CA ILE A 68 -8.64 18.50 -3.76
C ILE A 68 -9.53 18.01 -2.62
N PRO A 69 -10.81 17.66 -2.87
CA PRO A 69 -11.71 17.20 -1.83
C PRO A 69 -11.28 15.85 -1.23
N LEU A 70 -11.28 15.76 0.11
CA LEU A 70 -11.15 14.50 0.85
C LEU A 70 -12.54 14.04 1.31
N LYS A 71 -12.97 12.87 0.82
CA LYS A 71 -14.26 12.25 1.17
C LYS A 71 -14.03 11.10 2.14
N LEU A 72 -14.17 11.39 3.42
CA LEU A 72 -14.09 10.38 4.49
C LEU A 72 -15.37 9.55 4.54
N SER A 73 -15.27 8.31 5.03
CA SER A 73 -16.39 7.35 5.08
C SER A 73 -17.03 7.12 3.70
N HIS A 74 -16.22 7.05 2.65
CA HIS A 74 -16.67 6.76 1.27
C HIS A 74 -15.85 5.65 0.65
N THR A 75 -16.49 4.85 -0.19
CA THR A 75 -15.81 3.82 -0.99
C THR A 75 -16.36 3.77 -2.41
N VAL A 76 -15.60 3.15 -3.30
CA VAL A 76 -16.04 2.87 -4.67
C VAL A 76 -16.99 1.67 -4.65
N VAL A 77 -18.18 1.83 -5.21
CA VAL A 77 -19.21 0.79 -5.30
C VAL A 77 -19.44 0.31 -6.73
N ASP A 78 -19.03 1.11 -7.71
CA ASP A 78 -19.13 0.73 -9.12
C ASP A 78 -18.00 1.37 -9.93
N ILE A 79 -17.52 0.64 -10.96
CA ILE A 79 -16.49 1.10 -11.89
C ILE A 79 -17.03 0.87 -13.30
N GLN A 80 -17.14 1.92 -14.07
CA GLN A 80 -17.67 1.92 -15.42
C GLN A 80 -16.54 1.97 -16.46
N GLY A 81 -16.82 1.36 -17.63
CA GLY A 81 -15.89 1.23 -18.73
C GLY A 81 -15.42 -0.22 -18.94
N LYS A 82 -15.11 -0.56 -20.19
CA LYS A 82 -14.73 -1.92 -20.57
C LYS A 82 -13.22 -2.06 -20.81
N GLU A 83 -12.64 -1.21 -21.64
CA GLU A 83 -11.22 -1.23 -21.97
C GLU A 83 -10.42 -0.25 -21.10
N ARG A 84 -11.09 0.80 -20.66
CA ARG A 84 -10.57 1.85 -19.78
C ARG A 84 -11.66 2.29 -18.81
N VAL A 85 -11.28 2.83 -17.68
CA VAL A 85 -12.21 3.49 -16.77
C VAL A 85 -12.82 4.70 -17.46
N GLU A 86 -14.14 4.81 -17.45
CA GLU A 86 -14.93 5.92 -18.00
C GLU A 86 -15.64 6.69 -16.89
N GLY A 87 -15.84 6.05 -15.73
CA GLY A 87 -16.43 6.66 -14.55
C GLY A 87 -16.36 5.72 -13.36
N ILE A 88 -16.59 6.26 -12.18
CA ILE A 88 -16.77 5.51 -10.93
C ILE A 88 -17.95 6.07 -10.15
N THR A 89 -18.51 5.24 -9.30
CA THR A 89 -19.52 5.66 -8.33
C THR A 89 -18.98 5.45 -6.92
N LEU A 90 -18.98 6.53 -6.12
CA LEU A 90 -18.72 6.48 -4.68
C LEU A 90 -20.02 6.36 -3.92
N ALA A 91 -20.01 5.69 -2.77
CA ALA A 91 -21.09 5.75 -1.80
C ALA A 91 -20.54 5.96 -0.39
N ARG A 92 -21.35 6.60 0.45
CA ARG A 92 -21.04 6.75 1.87
C ARG A 92 -21.06 5.38 2.55
N VAL A 93 -20.18 5.19 3.54
CA VAL A 93 -20.06 3.95 4.30
C VAL A 93 -20.46 4.18 5.75
N GLU A 94 -21.32 3.32 6.27
CA GLU A 94 -21.68 3.23 7.68
C GLU A 94 -21.56 1.77 8.15
N ASN A 95 -20.93 1.56 9.31
CA ASN A 95 -20.70 0.22 9.86
C ASN A 95 -20.05 -0.77 8.85
N GLY A 96 -19.11 -0.26 8.02
CA GLY A 96 -18.39 -1.06 7.04
C GLY A 96 -19.18 -1.43 5.79
N LYS A 97 -20.39 -0.86 5.59
CA LYS A 97 -21.24 -1.14 4.42
C LYS A 97 -21.63 0.14 3.70
N PRO A 98 -21.68 0.12 2.34
CA PRO A 98 -22.21 1.24 1.58
C PRO A 98 -23.68 1.52 1.95
N VAL A 99 -24.04 2.78 2.06
CA VAL A 99 -25.38 3.26 2.36
C VAL A 99 -26.12 3.52 1.04
N PRO A 100 -27.21 2.80 0.75
CA PRO A 100 -27.99 3.03 -0.46
C PRO A 100 -28.59 4.45 -0.51
N GLY A 101 -28.64 5.04 -1.70
CA GLY A 101 -29.14 6.40 -1.93
C GLY A 101 -28.13 7.52 -1.63
N THR A 102 -26.86 7.15 -1.40
CA THR A 102 -25.76 8.12 -1.21
C THR A 102 -24.75 8.07 -2.34
N GLU A 103 -25.12 7.44 -3.45
CA GLU A 103 -24.25 7.25 -4.60
C GLU A 103 -23.94 8.58 -5.28
N GLU A 104 -22.66 8.83 -5.51
CA GLU A 104 -22.14 9.98 -6.25
C GLU A 104 -21.32 9.49 -7.45
N HIS A 105 -21.72 9.87 -8.64
CA HIS A 105 -21.02 9.50 -9.87
C HIS A 105 -19.92 10.52 -10.21
N TYR A 106 -18.78 10.00 -10.67
CA TYR A 106 -17.63 10.77 -11.15
C TYR A 106 -17.21 10.31 -12.54
N ASP A 107 -17.34 11.17 -13.54
CA ASP A 107 -16.74 10.96 -14.85
C ASP A 107 -15.22 11.06 -14.70
N CYS A 108 -14.50 9.96 -14.81
CA CYS A 108 -13.05 9.89 -14.71
C CYS A 108 -12.48 8.84 -15.66
N ASP A 109 -11.23 9.02 -16.04
CA ASP A 109 -10.49 8.09 -16.90
C ASP A 109 -9.49 7.23 -16.12
N THR A 110 -9.36 7.48 -14.82
CA THR A 110 -8.39 6.78 -13.98
C THR A 110 -8.85 6.71 -12.54
N LEU A 111 -8.83 5.50 -11.99
CA LEU A 111 -8.97 5.22 -10.57
C LEU A 111 -7.63 4.74 -10.02
N LEU A 112 -7.05 5.47 -9.07
CA LEU A 112 -5.86 5.02 -8.34
C LEU A 112 -6.27 4.35 -7.03
N LEU A 113 -5.79 3.13 -6.81
CA LEU A 113 -5.97 2.41 -5.57
C LEU A 113 -4.76 2.62 -4.65
N SER A 114 -5.00 3.13 -3.45
CA SER A 114 -4.03 3.33 -2.38
C SER A 114 -4.55 2.68 -1.09
N CYS A 115 -4.97 1.42 -1.20
CA CYS A 115 -5.71 0.68 -0.16
C CYS A 115 -4.80 -0.24 0.67
N GLY A 116 -3.54 0.09 0.80
CA GLY A 116 -2.54 -0.70 1.52
C GLY A 116 -1.52 -1.37 0.61
N LEU A 117 -0.50 -1.92 1.24
CA LEU A 117 0.58 -2.67 0.60
C LEU A 117 0.45 -4.14 1.00
N LEU A 118 0.86 -5.02 0.10
CA LEU A 118 1.01 -6.45 0.37
C LEU A 118 2.50 -6.81 0.27
N PRO A 119 3.04 -7.58 1.23
CA PRO A 119 4.39 -8.12 1.12
C PRO A 119 4.54 -8.95 -0.15
N GLU A 120 5.60 -8.68 -0.94
CA GLU A 120 5.87 -9.41 -2.18
C GLU A 120 6.61 -10.71 -1.86
N ASN A 121 5.93 -11.83 -1.98
CA ASN A 121 6.41 -13.15 -1.56
C ASN A 121 6.30 -14.23 -2.63
N GLU A 122 6.35 -13.88 -3.92
CA GLU A 122 6.38 -14.87 -5.00
C GLU A 122 7.59 -15.80 -4.90
N LEU A 123 8.78 -15.25 -4.65
CA LEU A 123 10.01 -16.01 -4.48
C LEU A 123 9.98 -16.86 -3.21
N SER A 124 9.47 -16.33 -2.10
CA SER A 124 9.31 -17.07 -0.84
C SER A 124 8.40 -18.28 -1.02
N ARG A 125 7.26 -18.10 -1.73
CA ARG A 125 6.36 -19.23 -2.07
C ARG A 125 7.01 -20.26 -2.96
N ALA A 126 7.73 -19.82 -3.99
CA ALA A 126 8.43 -20.73 -4.91
C ALA A 126 9.51 -21.54 -4.19
N ALA A 127 10.15 -20.96 -3.19
CA ALA A 127 11.12 -21.65 -2.32
C ALA A 127 10.46 -22.55 -1.27
N GLY A 128 9.14 -22.53 -1.10
CA GLY A 128 8.41 -23.34 -0.11
C GLY A 128 8.42 -22.76 1.31
N VAL A 129 8.72 -21.47 1.46
CA VAL A 129 8.65 -20.78 2.76
C VAL A 129 7.20 -20.67 3.23
N ALA A 130 6.94 -21.01 4.48
CA ALA A 130 5.62 -20.85 5.11
C ALA A 130 5.30 -19.36 5.28
N LEU A 131 4.09 -18.95 4.86
CA LEU A 131 3.64 -17.57 4.97
C LEU A 131 2.53 -17.41 6.00
N SER A 132 2.52 -16.26 6.69
CA SER A 132 1.48 -15.88 7.64
C SER A 132 0.19 -15.53 6.89
N PRO A 133 -0.97 -16.08 7.28
CA PRO A 133 -2.26 -15.69 6.71
C PRO A 133 -2.69 -14.27 7.12
N ILE A 134 -2.06 -13.69 8.15
CA ILE A 134 -2.39 -12.36 8.68
C ILE A 134 -1.59 -11.28 7.94
N THR A 135 -0.26 -11.43 7.86
CA THR A 135 0.63 -10.42 7.26
C THR A 135 0.93 -10.69 5.80
N SER A 136 0.69 -11.91 5.31
CA SER A 136 1.13 -12.41 4.00
C SER A 136 2.65 -12.46 3.81
N GLY A 137 3.42 -12.20 4.87
CA GLY A 137 4.88 -12.33 4.90
C GLY A 137 5.32 -13.72 5.40
N PRO A 138 6.63 -14.06 5.29
CA PRO A 138 7.19 -15.27 5.85
C PRO A 138 6.92 -15.41 7.34
N LEU A 139 6.65 -16.64 7.79
CA LEU A 139 6.74 -16.97 9.21
C LEU A 139 8.21 -17.06 9.58
N VAL A 140 8.63 -16.31 10.59
CA VAL A 140 10.00 -16.28 11.08
C VAL A 140 10.05 -16.52 12.58
N ASN A 141 11.20 -17.04 13.04
CA ASN A 141 11.53 -17.08 14.46
C ASN A 141 12.14 -15.75 14.94
N GLU A 142 12.54 -15.65 16.19
CA GLU A 142 13.17 -14.47 16.78
C GLU A 142 14.53 -14.09 16.17
N SER A 143 15.16 -15.00 15.43
CA SER A 143 16.37 -14.73 14.65
C SER A 143 16.08 -14.28 13.22
N LEU A 144 14.80 -14.04 12.87
CA LEU A 144 14.33 -13.71 11.53
C LEU A 144 14.58 -14.81 10.49
N GLU A 145 14.85 -16.04 10.94
CA GLU A 145 14.96 -17.21 10.09
C GLU A 145 13.58 -17.76 9.76
N THR A 146 13.37 -18.12 8.51
CA THR A 146 12.10 -18.62 8.01
C THR A 146 11.89 -20.10 8.34
N SER A 147 10.81 -20.69 7.84
CA SER A 147 10.57 -22.14 7.93
C SER A 147 11.61 -23.00 7.17
N ILE A 148 12.48 -22.38 6.38
CA ILE A 148 13.55 -23.07 5.65
C ILE A 148 14.88 -22.67 6.27
N PRO A 149 15.68 -23.65 6.76
CA PRO A 149 16.98 -23.39 7.38
C PRO A 149 17.90 -22.56 6.49
N GLY A 150 18.56 -21.55 7.09
CA GLY A 150 19.48 -20.66 6.39
C GLY A 150 18.81 -19.60 5.51
N VAL A 151 17.48 -19.52 5.49
CA VAL A 151 16.73 -18.49 4.77
C VAL A 151 16.12 -17.52 5.78
N PHE A 152 16.53 -16.26 5.68
CA PHE A 152 16.12 -15.17 6.55
C PHE A 152 15.23 -14.18 5.79
N ALA A 153 14.32 -13.51 6.49
CA ALA A 153 13.44 -12.51 5.91
C ALA A 153 13.37 -11.26 6.79
N ALA A 154 13.42 -10.09 6.14
CA ALA A 154 13.34 -8.79 6.81
C ALA A 154 12.73 -7.73 5.89
N GLY A 155 12.27 -6.63 6.47
CA GLY A 155 11.69 -5.51 5.75
C GLY A 155 10.31 -5.80 5.19
N ASN A 156 9.93 -5.08 4.13
CA ASN A 156 8.56 -5.13 3.59
C ASN A 156 8.17 -6.48 2.97
N VAL A 157 9.10 -7.40 2.78
CA VAL A 157 8.79 -8.79 2.41
C VAL A 157 8.21 -9.55 3.60
N LEU A 158 8.64 -9.23 4.82
CA LEU A 158 8.17 -9.85 6.06
C LEU A 158 6.84 -9.23 6.52
N HIS A 159 6.82 -7.93 6.69
CA HIS A 159 5.63 -7.12 6.93
C HIS A 159 5.87 -5.68 6.50
N VAL A 160 4.79 -4.92 6.26
CA VAL A 160 4.91 -3.54 5.81
C VAL A 160 5.30 -2.63 6.97
N HIS A 161 6.38 -1.86 6.79
CA HIS A 161 6.84 -0.85 7.72
C HIS A 161 6.43 0.56 7.27
N ASP A 162 6.10 1.42 8.23
CA ASP A 162 5.81 2.84 7.97
C ASP A 162 7.07 3.69 7.78
N LEU A 163 8.18 3.29 8.43
CA LEU A 163 9.46 4.01 8.42
C LEU A 163 10.60 3.11 7.96
N VAL A 164 11.44 3.64 7.08
CA VAL A 164 12.65 2.94 6.59
C VAL A 164 13.66 2.66 7.68
N ASP A 165 13.66 3.41 8.77
CA ASP A 165 14.55 3.21 9.92
C ASP A 165 14.33 1.82 10.53
N TYR A 166 13.09 1.40 10.72
CA TYR A 166 12.75 0.06 11.20
C TYR A 166 13.14 -1.04 10.22
N VAL A 167 12.99 -0.79 8.91
CA VAL A 167 13.48 -1.71 7.88
C VAL A 167 14.98 -1.92 8.01
N SER A 168 15.74 -0.84 8.23
CA SER A 168 17.20 -0.88 8.34
C SER A 168 17.66 -1.63 9.60
N GLU A 169 17.00 -1.40 10.74
CA GLU A 169 17.29 -2.11 11.99
C GLU A 169 16.99 -3.61 11.86
N GLU A 170 15.82 -3.97 11.34
CA GLU A 170 15.41 -5.36 11.15
C GLU A 170 16.32 -6.07 10.14
N ALA A 171 16.66 -5.44 9.03
CA ALA A 171 17.58 -6.00 8.04
C ALA A 171 19.00 -6.19 8.60
N GLY A 172 19.46 -5.25 9.43
CA GLY A 172 20.73 -5.37 10.16
C GLY A 172 20.75 -6.57 11.11
N ALA A 173 19.65 -6.76 11.86
CA ALA A 173 19.48 -7.93 12.74
C ALA A 173 19.47 -9.24 11.94
N ALA A 174 18.69 -9.33 10.85
CA ALA A 174 18.64 -10.50 9.99
C ALA A 174 20.02 -10.84 9.39
N GLY A 175 20.78 -9.81 8.95
CA GLY A 175 22.14 -10.00 8.44
C GLY A 175 23.12 -10.54 9.49
N ALA A 176 23.03 -10.04 10.73
CA ALA A 176 23.84 -10.53 11.84
C ALA A 176 23.51 -12.00 12.17
N GLN A 177 22.24 -12.38 12.18
CA GLN A 177 21.81 -13.75 12.42
C GLN A 177 22.22 -14.70 11.29
N ALA A 178 22.11 -14.26 10.05
CA ALA A 178 22.59 -15.03 8.89
C ALA A 178 24.11 -15.29 8.98
N ALA A 179 24.90 -14.28 9.41
CA ALA A 179 26.33 -14.44 9.63
C ALA A 179 26.62 -15.43 10.77
N ALA A 180 25.89 -15.35 11.87
CA ALA A 180 26.01 -16.29 12.99
C ALA A 180 25.65 -17.72 12.58
N TYR A 181 24.62 -17.90 11.76
CA TYR A 181 24.23 -19.20 11.20
C TYR A 181 25.36 -19.83 10.41
N LEU A 182 26.03 -19.07 9.55
CA LEU A 182 27.16 -19.55 8.76
C LEU A 182 28.40 -19.92 9.61
N GLN A 183 28.61 -19.22 10.74
CA GLN A 183 29.73 -19.48 11.62
C GLN A 183 29.51 -20.68 12.56
N ASN A 184 28.29 -20.87 13.04
CA ASN A 184 27.99 -21.84 14.08
C ASN A 184 27.26 -23.10 13.57
N GLY A 185 26.94 -23.15 12.28
CA GLY A 185 26.05 -24.17 11.72
C GLY A 185 24.60 -23.92 12.13
N GLU A 186 23.73 -24.87 11.82
CA GLU A 186 22.31 -24.81 12.16
C GLU A 186 22.14 -24.60 13.67
N GLN A 187 21.85 -23.39 14.10
CA GLN A 187 21.45 -23.16 15.47
C GLN A 187 20.07 -23.80 15.64
N ASP A 188 20.01 -24.77 16.56
CA ASP A 188 18.77 -25.43 16.97
C ASP A 188 17.85 -24.36 17.60
N ALA A 189 17.14 -23.59 16.76
CA ALA A 189 16.10 -22.68 17.19
C ALA A 189 14.88 -23.51 17.63
N ARG A 190 15.03 -24.26 18.71
CA ARG A 190 13.91 -24.84 19.42
C ARG A 190 13.25 -23.70 20.17
N SER A 191 12.20 -23.13 19.57
CA SER A 191 11.18 -22.44 20.33
C SER A 191 10.73 -23.39 21.45
N GLU A 192 10.98 -23.04 22.69
CA GLU A 192 10.32 -23.66 23.83
C GLU A 192 8.82 -23.47 23.64
N GLU A 193 8.08 -24.58 23.57
CA GLU A 193 6.63 -24.62 23.60
C GLU A 193 6.09 -24.06 24.91
#